data_2bab88ec7fc4505f73df5216db8d5b35
#
_entry.id   2bab88ec7fc4505f73df5216db8d5b35
#
_cell.length_a   1.000
_cell.length_b   1.000
_cell.length_c   1.000
_cell.angle_alpha   90.00
_cell.angle_beta   90.00
_cell.angle_gamma   90.00
#
_symmetry.space_group_name_H-M   'P 1'
#
loop_
_entity.id
_entity.type
_entity.pdbx_description
1 polymer ?
#
loop_
_entity_poly.entity_id
_entity_poly.type
_entity_poly.pdbx_seq_one_letter_code
_entity_poly.pdbx_strand_id
1 'polypeptide(L)'
;MSATLAEKIIARACGRERVRAGEILTARLDLLMMHDSGGPRRVASRLEKLGARVWDPDKVVVVSDHFVPAVDMESAEILAMTRRWAQAQGVTHYDMLGICHVVLQEHGHVQPGMFCVGGDSHSPSGGAFGAFMVGMGATDITGALVTGEVWLRVPQTTRVQLDGRLGAGVSAKDVMLMLCGEHGMGNEGQVFEYGGSAIAALPMHERLTLCNMAAELGAETGIVEADAVTLAALEAAGKPFSGDIARWHS
;
A
#
# COMPACT_ATOMS: atom_id res chain seq x y z
N MET A 1 24.98 6.28 -9.69
CA MET A 1 23.73 6.88 -9.18
C MET A 1 23.37 6.14 -7.91
N SER A 2 22.88 6.83 -6.88
CA SER A 2 22.28 6.19 -5.70
C SER A 2 21.03 5.43 -6.11
N ALA A 3 20.67 4.38 -5.36
CA ALA A 3 19.43 3.67 -5.60
C ALA A 3 18.25 4.52 -5.11
N THR A 4 17.14 4.52 -5.83
CA THR A 4 15.89 5.17 -5.41
C THR A 4 15.26 4.44 -4.21
N LEU A 5 14.33 5.07 -3.50
CA LEU A 5 13.66 4.44 -2.35
C LEU A 5 12.92 3.16 -2.79
N ALA A 6 12.21 3.20 -3.92
CA ALA A 6 11.57 2.03 -4.49
C ALA A 6 12.57 0.89 -4.75
N GLU A 7 13.70 1.17 -5.39
CA GLU A 7 14.74 0.17 -5.65
C GLU A 7 15.32 -0.42 -4.35
N LYS A 8 15.53 0.40 -3.30
CA LYS A 8 16.03 -0.07 -2.00
C LYS A 8 15.04 -1.03 -1.33
N ILE A 9 13.75 -0.70 -1.34
CA ILE A 9 12.70 -1.54 -0.74
C ILE A 9 12.58 -2.86 -1.51
N ILE A 10 12.52 -2.81 -2.83
CA ILE A 10 12.42 -4.00 -3.69
C ILE A 10 13.67 -4.87 -3.53
N ALA A 11 14.87 -4.28 -3.52
CA ALA A 11 16.12 -5.02 -3.33
C ALA A 11 16.09 -5.82 -2.02
N ARG A 12 15.70 -5.18 -0.91
CA ARG A 12 15.53 -5.84 0.37
C ARG A 12 14.51 -7.00 0.29
N ALA A 13 13.35 -6.75 -0.31
CA ALA A 13 12.28 -7.75 -0.43
C ALA A 13 12.69 -8.95 -1.28
N CYS A 14 13.60 -8.76 -2.25
CA CYS A 14 14.17 -9.81 -3.08
C CYS A 14 15.44 -10.45 -2.50
N GLY A 15 15.91 -10.01 -1.34
CA GLY A 15 17.17 -10.49 -0.75
C GLY A 15 18.41 -10.12 -1.57
N ARG A 16 18.39 -8.99 -2.29
CA ARG A 16 19.48 -8.48 -3.12
C ARG A 16 20.09 -7.21 -2.55
N GLU A 17 21.35 -6.96 -2.88
CA GLU A 17 21.99 -5.70 -2.54
C GLU A 17 21.46 -4.53 -3.38
N ARG A 18 21.15 -4.80 -4.65
CA ARG A 18 20.65 -3.80 -5.62
C ARG A 18 19.72 -4.45 -6.63
N VAL A 19 18.81 -3.64 -7.13
CA VAL A 19 17.97 -3.92 -8.29
C VAL A 19 17.97 -2.73 -9.23
N ARG A 20 17.53 -2.93 -10.47
CA ARG A 20 17.42 -1.85 -11.47
C ARG A 20 16.06 -1.90 -12.14
N ALA A 21 15.56 -0.75 -12.52
CA ALA A 21 14.35 -0.63 -13.29
C ALA A 21 14.36 -1.57 -14.52
N GLY A 22 13.25 -2.27 -14.74
CA GLY A 22 13.08 -3.24 -15.83
C GLY A 22 13.43 -4.68 -15.48
N GLU A 23 14.15 -4.97 -14.39
CA GLU A 23 14.40 -6.35 -13.93
C GLU A 23 13.08 -7.01 -13.49
N ILE A 24 12.92 -8.30 -13.79
CA ILE A 24 11.79 -9.10 -13.30
C ILE A 24 12.28 -9.97 -12.14
N LEU A 25 11.67 -9.80 -11.00
CA LEU A 25 12.11 -10.39 -9.74
C LEU A 25 10.92 -10.92 -8.94
N THR A 26 11.19 -11.82 -7.99
CA THR A 26 10.23 -12.26 -6.98
C THR A 26 10.57 -11.59 -5.66
N ALA A 27 9.60 -10.89 -5.08
CA ALA A 27 9.72 -10.17 -3.82
C ALA A 27 8.87 -10.83 -2.73
N ARG A 28 9.43 -10.93 -1.52
CA ARG A 28 8.73 -11.40 -0.32
C ARG A 28 7.91 -10.27 0.28
N LEU A 29 6.72 -10.61 0.72
CA LEU A 29 5.77 -9.67 1.32
C LEU A 29 6.04 -9.48 2.82
N ASP A 30 5.96 -8.23 3.25
CA ASP A 30 5.87 -7.88 4.66
C ASP A 30 4.42 -7.79 5.12
N LEU A 31 3.50 -7.41 4.22
CA LEU A 31 2.09 -7.26 4.51
C LEU A 31 1.25 -7.51 3.24
N LEU A 32 0.11 -8.16 3.43
CA LEU A 32 -0.93 -8.27 2.42
C LEU A 32 -2.26 -7.77 3.00
N MET A 33 -2.89 -6.81 2.34
CA MET A 33 -4.20 -6.28 2.71
C MET A 33 -5.27 -6.75 1.74
N MET A 34 -6.42 -7.09 2.26
CA MET A 34 -7.65 -7.32 1.48
C MET A 34 -8.83 -6.61 2.12
N HIS A 35 -9.87 -6.42 1.33
CA HIS A 35 -11.16 -5.94 1.80
C HIS A 35 -12.29 -6.92 1.43
N ASP A 36 -13.50 -6.72 1.96
CA ASP A 36 -14.64 -7.61 1.78
C ASP A 36 -15.05 -7.81 0.31
N SER A 37 -14.93 -6.79 -0.53
CA SER A 37 -15.31 -6.85 -1.95
C SER A 37 -14.30 -7.65 -2.81
N GLY A 38 -13.00 -7.41 -2.66
CA GLY A 38 -11.92 -8.02 -3.45
C GLY A 38 -11.26 -9.24 -2.81
N GLY A 39 -11.40 -9.42 -1.50
CA GLY A 39 -10.71 -10.42 -0.70
C GLY A 39 -11.44 -11.76 -0.60
N PRO A 40 -11.92 -12.17 0.59
CA PRO A 40 -12.43 -13.52 0.83
C PRO A 40 -13.48 -13.98 -0.17
N ARG A 41 -14.37 -13.09 -0.61
CA ARG A 41 -15.35 -13.35 -1.66
C ARG A 41 -14.74 -13.90 -2.96
N ARG A 42 -13.53 -13.44 -3.31
CA ARG A 42 -12.84 -13.79 -4.55
C ARG A 42 -11.81 -14.89 -4.39
N VAL A 43 -11.15 -14.95 -3.23
CA VAL A 43 -9.99 -15.83 -3.02
C VAL A 43 -10.35 -17.15 -2.32
N ALA A 44 -11.42 -17.20 -1.48
CA ALA A 44 -11.75 -18.35 -0.66
C ALA A 44 -11.89 -19.64 -1.46
N SER A 45 -12.70 -19.62 -2.53
CA SER A 45 -12.92 -20.81 -3.38
C SER A 45 -11.66 -21.25 -4.13
N ARG A 46 -10.75 -20.32 -4.43
CA ARG A 46 -9.48 -20.64 -5.09
C ARG A 46 -8.52 -21.32 -4.13
N LEU A 47 -8.40 -20.82 -2.89
CA LEU A 47 -7.61 -21.45 -1.84
C LEU A 47 -8.11 -22.87 -1.53
N GLU A 48 -9.43 -23.04 -1.45
CA GLU A 48 -10.04 -24.36 -1.22
C GLU A 48 -9.69 -25.34 -2.36
N LYS A 49 -9.83 -24.93 -3.63
CA LYS A 49 -9.45 -25.74 -4.80
C LYS A 49 -7.97 -26.12 -4.83
N LEU A 50 -7.12 -25.25 -4.32
CA LEU A 50 -5.67 -25.48 -4.20
C LEU A 50 -5.31 -26.34 -2.99
N GLY A 51 -6.25 -26.59 -2.06
CA GLY A 51 -5.96 -27.21 -0.76
C GLY A 51 -4.97 -26.38 0.07
N ALA A 52 -4.94 -25.06 -0.14
CA ALA A 52 -3.95 -24.17 0.45
C ALA A 52 -4.56 -23.31 1.56
N ARG A 53 -3.69 -22.78 2.40
CA ARG A 53 -3.99 -21.82 3.47
C ARG A 53 -3.14 -20.58 3.30
N VAL A 54 -3.47 -19.54 4.05
CA VAL A 54 -2.64 -18.32 4.15
C VAL A 54 -1.26 -18.69 4.67
N TRP A 55 -0.20 -18.19 3.99
CA TRP A 55 1.21 -18.52 4.30
C TRP A 55 1.63 -18.06 5.71
N ASP A 56 1.20 -16.87 6.09
CA ASP A 56 1.53 -16.24 7.38
C ASP A 56 0.36 -15.35 7.80
N PRO A 57 -0.51 -15.83 8.71
CA PRO A 57 -1.69 -15.08 9.16
C PRO A 57 -1.38 -13.73 9.79
N ASP A 58 -0.20 -13.56 10.42
CA ASP A 58 0.19 -12.31 11.08
C ASP A 58 0.51 -11.19 10.08
N LYS A 59 0.73 -11.55 8.82
CA LYS A 59 1.03 -10.61 7.73
C LYS A 59 -0.16 -10.34 6.82
N VAL A 60 -1.33 -10.83 7.17
CA VAL A 60 -2.54 -10.62 6.37
C VAL A 60 -3.57 -9.85 7.18
N VAL A 61 -4.03 -8.75 6.60
CA VAL A 61 -5.08 -7.90 7.17
C VAL A 61 -6.27 -7.87 6.23
N VAL A 62 -7.45 -8.09 6.79
CA VAL A 62 -8.74 -7.96 6.08
C VAL A 62 -9.53 -6.83 6.69
N VAL A 63 -10.12 -5.98 5.87
CA VAL A 63 -10.98 -4.87 6.31
C VAL A 63 -12.35 -5.00 5.65
N SER A 64 -13.42 -4.97 6.44
CA SER A 64 -14.78 -4.88 5.92
C SER A 64 -15.19 -3.42 5.84
N ASP A 65 -15.24 -2.87 4.62
CA ASP A 65 -15.51 -1.45 4.37
C ASP A 65 -16.35 -1.16 3.12
N HIS A 66 -16.30 -2.01 2.10
CA HIS A 66 -16.96 -1.76 0.82
C HIS A 66 -18.47 -2.07 0.84
N PHE A 67 -18.90 -3.04 1.66
CA PHE A 67 -20.30 -3.41 1.84
C PHE A 67 -20.88 -2.97 3.19
N VAL A 68 -20.36 -1.87 3.73
CA VAL A 68 -20.72 -1.34 5.05
C VAL A 68 -21.41 0.03 4.92
N PRO A 69 -22.61 0.19 5.51
CA PRO A 69 -23.47 -0.86 6.08
C PRO A 69 -24.05 -1.77 4.99
N ALA A 70 -24.37 -3.03 5.34
CA ALA A 70 -25.08 -3.92 4.43
C ALA A 70 -26.47 -3.35 4.12
N VAL A 71 -26.77 -3.19 2.82
CA VAL A 71 -28.03 -2.60 2.35
C VAL A 71 -29.05 -3.66 1.86
N ASP A 72 -28.57 -4.89 1.67
CA ASP A 72 -29.37 -6.04 1.20
C ASP A 72 -28.80 -7.37 1.71
N MET A 73 -29.46 -8.47 1.35
CA MET A 73 -29.06 -9.82 1.77
C MET A 73 -27.70 -10.23 1.17
N GLU A 74 -27.37 -9.80 -0.05
CA GLU A 74 -26.09 -10.13 -0.70
C GLU A 74 -24.94 -9.48 0.04
N SER A 75 -25.03 -8.19 0.33
CA SER A 75 -23.99 -7.47 1.08
C SER A 75 -23.82 -8.01 2.49
N ALA A 76 -24.93 -8.37 3.16
CA ALA A 76 -24.88 -9.00 4.48
C ALA A 76 -24.16 -10.37 4.45
N GLU A 77 -24.41 -11.19 3.42
CA GLU A 77 -23.73 -12.48 3.25
C GLU A 77 -22.24 -12.31 2.96
N ILE A 78 -21.85 -11.31 2.18
CA ILE A 78 -20.43 -10.98 1.92
C ILE A 78 -19.71 -10.65 3.22
N LEU A 79 -20.30 -9.81 4.08
CA LEU A 79 -19.73 -9.48 5.39
C LEU A 79 -19.64 -10.72 6.28
N ALA A 80 -20.71 -11.52 6.34
CA ALA A 80 -20.73 -12.74 7.12
C ALA A 80 -19.67 -13.77 6.64
N MET A 81 -19.52 -13.92 5.32
CA MET A 81 -18.49 -14.77 4.73
C MET A 81 -17.08 -14.26 5.07
N THR A 82 -16.84 -12.94 4.97
CA THR A 82 -15.55 -12.33 5.30
C THR A 82 -15.15 -12.60 6.74
N ARG A 83 -16.09 -12.45 7.71
CA ARG A 83 -15.87 -12.77 9.12
C ARG A 83 -15.48 -14.24 9.33
N ARG A 84 -16.28 -15.16 8.76
CA ARG A 84 -16.03 -16.61 8.87
C ARG A 84 -14.66 -16.99 8.28
N TRP A 85 -14.34 -16.44 7.11
CA TRP A 85 -13.07 -16.73 6.44
C TRP A 85 -11.88 -16.19 7.24
N ALA A 86 -11.93 -14.95 7.69
CA ALA A 86 -10.86 -14.34 8.47
C ALA A 86 -10.59 -15.11 9.76
N GLN A 87 -11.66 -15.51 10.47
CA GLN A 87 -11.56 -16.36 11.65
C GLN A 87 -10.95 -17.73 11.34
N ALA A 88 -11.37 -18.38 10.25
CA ALA A 88 -10.88 -19.70 9.87
C ALA A 88 -9.41 -19.70 9.44
N GLN A 89 -8.94 -18.59 8.84
CA GLN A 89 -7.54 -18.40 8.46
C GLN A 89 -6.67 -17.85 9.61
N GLY A 90 -7.26 -17.33 10.67
CA GLY A 90 -6.55 -16.75 11.81
C GLY A 90 -5.92 -15.38 11.51
N VAL A 91 -6.40 -14.66 10.49
CA VAL A 91 -5.86 -13.38 10.07
C VAL A 91 -6.49 -12.21 10.84
N THR A 92 -5.77 -11.09 10.90
CA THR A 92 -6.31 -9.85 11.48
C THR A 92 -7.50 -9.36 10.65
N HIS A 93 -8.64 -9.08 11.32
CA HIS A 93 -9.83 -8.57 10.66
C HIS A 93 -10.36 -7.33 11.37
N TYR A 94 -10.49 -6.26 10.63
CA TYR A 94 -11.16 -5.02 11.04
C TYR A 94 -12.55 -4.98 10.43
N ASP A 95 -13.56 -5.17 11.28
CA ASP A 95 -14.94 -5.29 10.86
C ASP A 95 -15.68 -3.98 11.06
N MET A 96 -15.98 -3.29 9.97
CA MET A 96 -16.75 -2.03 9.92
C MET A 96 -16.12 -0.87 10.73
N LEU A 97 -14.79 -0.80 10.80
CA LEU A 97 -14.10 0.26 11.56
C LEU A 97 -13.75 1.48 10.72
N GLY A 98 -13.86 1.42 9.41
CA GLY A 98 -13.53 2.51 8.50
C GLY A 98 -12.94 1.99 7.18
N ILE A 99 -12.50 2.92 6.34
CA ILE A 99 -11.92 2.66 5.02
C ILE A 99 -10.58 1.90 5.17
N CYS A 100 -10.39 0.82 4.41
CA CYS A 100 -9.22 -0.07 4.52
C CYS A 100 -7.88 0.69 4.46
N HIS A 101 -7.77 1.68 3.58
CA HIS A 101 -6.55 2.48 3.41
C HIS A 101 -6.26 3.40 4.60
N VAL A 102 -7.26 3.75 5.39
CA VAL A 102 -7.13 4.56 6.61
C VAL A 102 -6.88 3.64 7.81
N VAL A 103 -7.73 2.63 8.00
CA VAL A 103 -7.63 1.66 9.11
C VAL A 103 -6.24 1.02 9.16
N LEU A 104 -5.70 0.61 8.01
CA LEU A 104 -4.39 -0.01 7.94
C LEU A 104 -3.28 0.90 8.50
N GLN A 105 -3.36 2.19 8.21
CA GLN A 105 -2.39 3.20 8.63
C GLN A 105 -2.57 3.60 10.10
N GLU A 106 -3.82 3.83 10.52
CA GLU A 106 -4.16 4.20 11.90
C GLU A 106 -3.79 3.11 12.91
N HIS A 107 -3.73 1.86 12.47
CA HIS A 107 -3.27 0.73 13.29
C HIS A 107 -1.78 0.40 13.10
N GLY A 108 -1.03 1.21 12.36
CA GLY A 108 0.42 1.10 12.19
C GLY A 108 0.90 -0.18 11.52
N HIS A 109 0.07 -0.78 10.66
CA HIS A 109 0.43 -1.99 9.92
C HIS A 109 1.49 -1.74 8.84
N VAL A 110 1.52 -0.53 8.28
CA VAL A 110 2.50 -0.13 7.26
C VAL A 110 3.60 0.68 7.90
N GLN A 111 4.85 0.28 7.68
CA GLN A 111 6.02 0.93 8.24
C GLN A 111 7.09 1.20 7.17
N PRO A 112 8.04 2.12 7.43
CA PRO A 112 9.09 2.46 6.49
C PRO A 112 9.87 1.24 5.99
N GLY A 113 10.10 1.20 4.68
CA GLY A 113 10.87 0.15 4.05
C GLY A 113 10.13 -1.17 3.82
N MET A 114 8.86 -1.29 4.17
CA MET A 114 8.06 -2.48 3.89
C MET A 114 7.72 -2.60 2.40
N PHE A 115 7.65 -3.85 1.92
CA PHE A 115 7.11 -4.23 0.62
C PHE A 115 5.74 -4.88 0.83
N CYS A 116 4.69 -4.18 0.42
CA CYS A 116 3.30 -4.55 0.71
C CYS A 116 2.48 -4.69 -0.58
N VAL A 117 1.46 -5.53 -0.52
CA VAL A 117 0.43 -5.59 -1.57
C VAL A 117 -0.96 -5.41 -0.99
N GLY A 118 -1.85 -4.87 -1.79
CA GLY A 118 -3.26 -4.75 -1.43
C GLY A 118 -4.19 -5.19 -2.54
N GLY A 119 -5.34 -5.72 -2.18
CA GLY A 119 -6.38 -6.15 -3.11
C GLY A 119 -7.26 -5.00 -3.63
N ASP A 120 -6.75 -3.78 -3.63
CA ASP A 120 -7.45 -2.57 -4.05
C ASP A 120 -6.51 -1.64 -4.82
N SER A 121 -7.05 -0.88 -5.78
CA SER A 121 -6.30 0.05 -6.64
C SER A 121 -5.65 1.20 -5.88
N HIS A 122 -6.20 1.61 -4.74
CA HIS A 122 -5.68 2.70 -3.90
C HIS A 122 -4.75 2.22 -2.77
N SER A 123 -4.30 0.97 -2.83
CA SER A 123 -3.25 0.44 -1.94
C SER A 123 -1.97 1.29 -1.90
N PRO A 124 -1.59 2.05 -2.95
CA PRO A 124 -0.49 3.03 -2.90
C PRO A 124 -0.52 4.00 -1.72
N SER A 125 -1.66 4.20 -1.07
CA SER A 125 -1.77 5.00 0.17
C SER A 125 -0.71 4.66 1.22
N GLY A 126 -0.28 3.39 1.29
CA GLY A 126 0.79 2.95 2.19
C GLY A 126 2.14 3.61 1.93
N GLY A 127 2.36 4.13 0.74
CA GLY A 127 3.58 4.87 0.40
C GLY A 127 3.80 6.16 1.18
N ALA A 128 2.75 6.72 1.79
CA ALA A 128 2.85 7.86 2.69
C ALA A 128 3.70 7.59 3.95
N PHE A 129 3.87 6.31 4.29
CA PHE A 129 4.70 5.84 5.40
C PHE A 129 6.10 5.37 4.96
N GLY A 130 6.51 5.65 3.74
CA GLY A 130 7.81 5.23 3.21
C GLY A 130 7.88 3.74 2.88
N ALA A 131 6.74 3.12 2.56
CA ALA A 131 6.64 1.74 2.10
C ALA A 131 6.46 1.69 0.58
N PHE A 132 6.83 0.58 -0.04
CA PHE A 132 6.39 0.24 -1.38
C PHE A 132 5.11 -0.59 -1.27
N MET A 133 3.98 0.01 -1.58
CA MET A 133 2.69 -0.69 -1.52
C MET A 133 1.95 -0.54 -2.85
N VAL A 134 1.56 -1.66 -3.45
CA VAL A 134 0.94 -1.72 -4.78
C VAL A 134 -0.37 -2.49 -4.75
N GLY A 135 -1.32 -2.07 -5.58
CA GLY A 135 -2.59 -2.76 -5.80
C GLY A 135 -2.43 -3.96 -6.73
N MET A 136 -3.05 -5.09 -6.41
CA MET A 136 -3.01 -6.31 -7.22
C MET A 136 -4.39 -6.93 -7.38
N GLY A 137 -4.61 -7.57 -8.53
CA GLY A 137 -5.84 -8.29 -8.83
C GLY A 137 -6.03 -9.56 -7.98
N ALA A 138 -7.26 -10.02 -7.84
CA ALA A 138 -7.59 -11.17 -6.99
C ALA A 138 -6.85 -12.47 -7.34
N THR A 139 -6.36 -12.62 -8.56
CA THR A 139 -5.56 -13.78 -8.97
C THR A 139 -4.18 -13.73 -8.35
N ASP A 140 -3.50 -12.57 -8.46
CA ASP A 140 -2.17 -12.37 -7.88
C ASP A 140 -2.24 -12.38 -6.35
N ILE A 141 -3.26 -11.75 -5.76
CA ILE A 141 -3.54 -11.84 -4.32
C ILE A 141 -3.71 -13.29 -3.87
N THR A 142 -4.38 -14.15 -4.67
CA THR A 142 -4.49 -15.58 -4.33
C THR A 142 -3.12 -16.26 -4.29
N GLY A 143 -2.27 -16.00 -5.28
CA GLY A 143 -0.90 -16.51 -5.31
C GLY A 143 -0.09 -16.01 -4.11
N ALA A 144 -0.16 -14.70 -3.85
CA ALA A 144 0.51 -14.03 -2.74
C ALA A 144 0.07 -14.60 -1.36
N LEU A 145 -1.22 -14.89 -1.18
CA LEU A 145 -1.74 -15.54 0.04
C LEU A 145 -1.17 -16.92 0.30
N VAL A 146 -0.83 -17.66 -0.74
CA VAL A 146 -0.28 -19.02 -0.62
C VAL A 146 1.22 -19.02 -0.42
N THR A 147 1.93 -18.13 -1.13
CA THR A 147 3.40 -18.15 -1.22
C THR A 147 4.09 -17.14 -0.32
N GLY A 148 3.41 -16.05 0.04
CA GLY A 148 4.04 -14.87 0.68
C GLY A 148 4.94 -14.09 -0.26
N GLU A 149 4.83 -14.33 -1.58
CA GLU A 149 5.70 -13.74 -2.59
C GLU A 149 4.87 -13.26 -3.79
N VAL A 150 5.39 -12.25 -4.48
CA VAL A 150 4.86 -11.79 -5.77
C VAL A 150 6.01 -11.57 -6.74
N TRP A 151 5.78 -11.79 -8.02
CA TRP A 151 6.70 -11.34 -9.05
C TRP A 151 6.36 -9.91 -9.46
N LEU A 152 7.36 -9.13 -9.79
CA LEU A 152 7.17 -7.78 -10.31
C LEU A 152 8.28 -7.44 -11.30
N ARG A 153 7.98 -6.50 -12.19
CA ARG A 153 9.01 -5.77 -12.92
C ARG A 153 9.37 -4.55 -12.09
N VAL A 154 10.65 -4.38 -11.76
CA VAL A 154 11.12 -3.20 -11.02
C VAL A 154 10.72 -1.94 -11.80
N PRO A 155 9.89 -1.06 -11.23
CA PRO A 155 9.40 0.13 -11.93
C PRO A 155 10.49 1.19 -12.05
N GLN A 156 10.30 2.12 -13.00
CA GLN A 156 11.08 3.35 -13.06
C GLN A 156 10.60 4.32 -11.98
N THR A 157 11.50 5.11 -11.43
CA THR A 157 11.14 6.15 -10.47
C THR A 157 11.15 7.53 -11.12
N THR A 158 10.03 8.22 -10.99
CA THR A 158 9.90 9.65 -11.29
C THR A 158 9.94 10.42 -9.99
N ARG A 159 10.96 11.27 -9.80
CA ARG A 159 11.06 12.15 -8.63
C ARG A 159 10.23 13.42 -8.86
N VAL A 160 9.27 13.67 -7.99
CA VAL A 160 8.48 14.93 -7.95
C VAL A 160 9.03 15.77 -6.82
N GLN A 161 9.72 16.85 -7.18
CA GLN A 161 10.30 17.79 -6.21
C GLN A 161 9.41 19.01 -6.07
N LEU A 162 8.81 19.17 -4.89
CA LEU A 162 7.95 20.33 -4.57
C LEU A 162 8.59 21.13 -3.44
N ASP A 163 9.09 22.31 -3.77
CA ASP A 163 9.74 23.20 -2.82
C ASP A 163 8.89 24.42 -2.51
N GLY A 164 9.13 25.02 -1.35
CA GLY A 164 8.37 26.18 -0.85
C GLY A 164 7.23 25.77 0.06
N ARG A 165 6.06 26.33 -0.14
CA ARG A 165 4.83 26.05 0.61
C ARG A 165 3.63 26.09 -0.32
N LEU A 166 2.65 25.25 -0.06
CA LEU A 166 1.36 25.33 -0.74
C LEU A 166 0.66 26.66 -0.38
N GLY A 167 0.04 27.27 -1.36
CA GLY A 167 -0.74 28.50 -1.18
C GLY A 167 -1.97 28.26 -0.29
N ALA A 168 -2.53 29.34 0.22
CA ALA A 168 -3.77 29.26 1.00
C ALA A 168 -4.91 28.64 0.18
N GLY A 169 -5.56 27.61 0.73
CA GLY A 169 -6.65 26.89 0.06
C GLY A 169 -6.19 25.82 -0.93
N VAL A 170 -4.89 25.59 -1.08
CA VAL A 170 -4.33 24.51 -1.91
C VAL A 170 -4.02 23.31 -1.03
N SER A 171 -4.52 22.15 -1.42
CA SER A 171 -4.32 20.85 -0.74
C SER A 171 -3.45 19.91 -1.58
N ALA A 172 -3.07 18.78 -1.02
CA ALA A 172 -2.40 17.70 -1.76
C ALA A 172 -3.22 17.19 -2.94
N LYS A 173 -4.55 17.23 -2.84
CA LYS A 173 -5.44 16.85 -3.95
C LYS A 173 -5.28 17.78 -5.16
N ASP A 174 -5.14 19.08 -4.94
CA ASP A 174 -4.91 20.04 -6.02
C ASP A 174 -3.57 19.79 -6.71
N VAL A 175 -2.54 19.46 -5.93
CA VAL A 175 -1.24 19.04 -6.47
C VAL A 175 -1.38 17.79 -7.35
N MET A 176 -2.10 16.78 -6.89
CA MET A 176 -2.28 15.55 -7.66
C MET A 176 -3.13 15.78 -8.93
N LEU A 177 -4.16 16.61 -8.87
CA LEU A 177 -4.94 16.98 -10.06
C LEU A 177 -4.08 17.72 -11.09
N MET A 178 -3.17 18.60 -10.65
CA MET A 178 -2.20 19.24 -11.53
C MET A 178 -1.28 18.21 -12.17
N LEU A 179 -0.70 17.29 -11.40
CA LEU A 179 0.18 16.22 -11.90
C LEU A 179 -0.55 15.32 -12.90
N CYS A 180 -1.81 14.94 -12.63
CA CYS A 180 -2.63 14.18 -13.58
C CYS A 180 -2.85 14.96 -14.88
N GLY A 181 -3.03 16.28 -14.80
CA GLY A 181 -3.16 17.14 -15.96
C GLY A 181 -1.88 17.24 -16.80
N GLU A 182 -0.70 17.21 -16.16
CA GLU A 182 0.59 17.33 -16.82
C GLU A 182 1.13 15.99 -17.35
N HIS A 183 1.03 14.92 -16.56
CA HIS A 183 1.57 13.60 -16.89
C HIS A 183 0.57 12.66 -17.57
N GLY A 184 -0.73 12.97 -17.49
CA GLY A 184 -1.78 12.05 -17.93
C GLY A 184 -1.91 10.83 -17.00
N MET A 185 -2.59 9.78 -17.51
CA MET A 185 -2.90 8.56 -16.75
C MET A 185 -2.15 7.32 -17.27
N GLY A 186 -1.17 7.47 -18.13
CA GLY A 186 -0.42 6.37 -18.78
C GLY A 186 0.95 6.16 -18.16
N ASN A 187 1.03 6.05 -16.83
CA ASN A 187 2.30 5.93 -16.11
C ASN A 187 2.52 4.50 -15.55
N GLU A 188 2.01 3.48 -16.24
CA GLU A 188 2.27 2.07 -15.88
C GLU A 188 3.76 1.78 -15.85
N GLY A 189 4.20 1.02 -14.86
CA GLY A 189 5.61 0.71 -14.64
C GLY A 189 6.43 1.85 -14.03
N GLN A 190 5.77 2.89 -13.51
CA GLN A 190 6.42 4.01 -12.81
C GLN A 190 6.02 4.09 -11.35
N VAL A 191 6.95 4.58 -10.54
CA VAL A 191 6.74 5.01 -9.14
C VAL A 191 6.97 6.50 -9.07
N PHE A 192 6.09 7.22 -8.39
CA PHE A 192 6.28 8.63 -8.09
C PHE A 192 6.82 8.80 -6.67
N GLU A 193 8.06 9.27 -6.55
CA GLU A 193 8.66 9.62 -5.25
C GLU A 193 8.51 11.13 -5.01
N TYR A 194 7.69 11.48 -4.02
CA TYR A 194 7.41 12.87 -3.67
C TYR A 194 8.40 13.37 -2.62
N GLY A 195 9.01 14.53 -2.88
CA GLY A 195 9.97 15.16 -1.98
C GLY A 195 10.00 16.67 -2.09
N GLY A 196 10.90 17.29 -1.33
CA GLY A 196 11.04 18.73 -1.24
C GLY A 196 10.40 19.33 0.02
N SER A 197 10.70 20.61 0.25
CA SER A 197 10.30 21.29 1.48
C SER A 197 8.79 21.45 1.64
N ALA A 198 8.04 21.54 0.53
CA ALA A 198 6.58 21.58 0.59
C ALA A 198 6.01 20.23 1.05
N ILE A 199 6.57 19.11 0.56
CA ILE A 199 6.14 17.75 0.97
C ILE A 199 6.49 17.48 2.44
N ALA A 200 7.70 17.86 2.87
CA ALA A 200 8.13 17.73 4.27
C ALA A 200 7.22 18.48 5.24
N ALA A 201 6.62 19.59 4.81
CA ALA A 201 5.69 20.38 5.63
C ALA A 201 4.26 19.82 5.67
N LEU A 202 3.92 18.82 4.84
CA LEU A 202 2.58 18.23 4.81
C LEU A 202 2.32 17.34 6.02
N PRO A 203 1.13 17.43 6.63
CA PRO A 203 0.68 16.48 7.63
C PRO A 203 0.40 15.10 6.97
N MET A 204 0.33 14.04 7.77
CA MET A 204 0.20 12.66 7.26
C MET A 204 -1.01 12.46 6.34
N HIS A 205 -2.16 13.05 6.66
CA HIS A 205 -3.38 12.88 5.83
C HIS A 205 -3.22 13.48 4.41
N GLU A 206 -2.45 14.56 4.25
CA GLU A 206 -2.13 15.12 2.93
C GLU A 206 -1.14 14.23 2.18
N ARG A 207 -0.15 13.63 2.87
CA ARG A 207 0.76 12.63 2.28
C ARG A 207 0.03 11.37 1.84
N LEU A 208 -0.98 10.93 2.63
CA LEU A 208 -1.87 9.83 2.22
C LEU A 208 -2.60 10.18 0.93
N THR A 209 -3.09 11.41 0.77
CA THR A 209 -3.75 11.86 -0.46
C THR A 209 -2.80 11.81 -1.66
N LEU A 210 -1.55 12.28 -1.52
CA LEU A 210 -0.56 12.19 -2.60
C LEU A 210 -0.33 10.77 -3.07
N CYS A 211 -0.07 9.85 -2.12
CA CYS A 211 0.24 8.47 -2.45
C CYS A 211 -1.01 7.71 -2.93
N ASN A 212 -2.19 7.97 -2.36
CA ASN A 212 -3.45 7.37 -2.78
C ASN A 212 -3.74 7.67 -4.25
N MET A 213 -3.60 8.91 -4.66
CA MET A 213 -3.89 9.36 -6.03
C MET A 213 -2.82 8.96 -7.06
N ALA A 214 -1.82 8.18 -6.70
CA ALA A 214 -0.96 7.51 -7.68
C ALA A 214 -1.76 6.58 -8.60
N ALA A 215 -2.92 6.07 -8.13
CA ALA A 215 -3.84 5.28 -8.93
C ALA A 215 -4.42 6.09 -10.10
N GLU A 216 -4.78 7.37 -9.88
CA GLU A 216 -5.29 8.26 -10.91
C GLU A 216 -4.21 8.67 -11.92
N LEU A 217 -2.94 8.68 -11.51
CA LEU A 217 -1.81 8.83 -12.44
C LEU A 217 -1.58 7.57 -13.30
N GLY A 218 -2.19 6.43 -12.95
CA GLY A 218 -1.90 5.14 -13.57
C GLY A 218 -0.53 4.59 -13.18
N ALA A 219 0.05 5.06 -12.08
CA ALA A 219 1.34 4.62 -11.58
C ALA A 219 1.22 3.35 -10.71
N GLU A 220 2.32 2.61 -10.56
CA GLU A 220 2.39 1.45 -9.67
C GLU A 220 2.16 1.85 -8.20
N THR A 221 2.80 2.94 -7.78
CA THR A 221 2.65 3.50 -6.44
C THR A 221 3.20 4.93 -6.36
N GLY A 222 2.84 5.63 -5.27
CA GLY A 222 3.45 6.88 -4.86
C GLY A 222 4.13 6.69 -3.51
N ILE A 223 5.29 7.30 -3.28
CA ILE A 223 6.05 7.14 -2.02
C ILE A 223 6.52 8.51 -1.53
N VAL A 224 6.38 8.73 -0.22
CA VAL A 224 7.03 9.83 0.52
C VAL A 224 8.08 9.23 1.43
N GLU A 225 9.28 9.81 1.44
CA GLU A 225 10.34 9.39 2.36
C GLU A 225 9.89 9.53 3.82
N ALA A 226 10.18 8.51 4.64
CA ALA A 226 9.83 8.55 6.05
C ALA A 226 10.63 9.61 6.80
N ASP A 227 9.95 10.39 7.64
CA ASP A 227 10.54 11.46 8.44
C ASP A 227 9.90 11.56 9.84
N ALA A 228 10.11 12.67 10.55
CA ALA A 228 9.55 12.89 11.87
C ALA A 228 8.01 12.83 11.89
N VAL A 229 7.33 13.25 10.80
CA VAL A 229 5.86 13.17 10.68
C VAL A 229 5.42 11.71 10.63
N THR A 230 6.15 10.87 9.88
CA THR A 230 5.90 9.44 9.80
C THR A 230 6.10 8.76 11.16
N LEU A 231 7.21 9.07 11.85
CA LEU A 231 7.49 8.50 13.17
C LEU A 231 6.43 8.88 14.21
N ALA A 232 6.02 10.15 14.24
CA ALA A 232 4.96 10.62 15.13
C ALA A 232 3.62 9.92 14.87
N ALA A 233 3.26 9.68 13.60
CA ALA A 233 2.05 8.94 13.24
C ALA A 233 2.10 7.48 13.72
N LEU A 234 3.23 6.80 13.55
CA LEU A 234 3.42 5.43 14.02
C LEU A 234 3.43 5.32 15.56
N GLU A 235 4.00 6.31 16.25
CA GLU A 235 3.95 6.38 17.71
C GLU A 235 2.51 6.56 18.22
N ALA A 236 1.74 7.46 17.58
CA ALA A 236 0.33 7.66 17.88
C ALA A 236 -0.52 6.39 17.63
N ALA A 237 -0.15 5.58 16.64
CA ALA A 237 -0.76 4.27 16.37
C ALA A 237 -0.35 3.18 17.38
N GLY A 238 0.54 3.47 18.34
CA GLY A 238 1.07 2.49 19.29
C GLY A 238 2.01 1.46 18.66
N LYS A 239 2.57 1.76 17.49
CA LYS A 239 3.48 0.91 16.71
C LYS A 239 4.75 1.67 16.31
N PRO A 240 5.55 2.15 17.28
CA PRO A 240 6.72 2.94 16.97
C PRO A 240 7.70 2.18 16.08
N PHE A 241 8.27 2.87 15.11
CA PHE A 241 9.29 2.30 14.24
C PHE A 241 10.62 2.21 14.96
N SER A 242 11.21 1.02 15.01
CA SER A 242 12.47 0.77 15.73
C SER A 242 13.69 0.74 14.80
N GLY A 243 13.50 0.91 13.49
CA GLY A 243 14.59 0.88 12.50
C GLY A 243 15.25 2.23 12.28
N ASP A 244 16.26 2.25 11.42
CA ASP A 244 16.90 3.47 10.94
C ASP A 244 16.17 4.00 9.71
N ILE A 245 15.47 5.13 9.84
CA ILE A 245 14.73 5.75 8.74
C ILE A 245 15.65 6.28 7.64
N ALA A 246 16.89 6.69 7.97
CA ALA A 246 17.83 7.21 6.98
C ALA A 246 18.18 6.17 5.90
N ARG A 247 18.04 4.90 6.20
CA ARG A 247 18.16 3.82 5.22
C ARG A 247 17.12 3.91 4.10
N TRP A 248 15.95 4.52 4.38
CA TRP A 248 14.80 4.59 3.50
C TRP A 248 14.61 5.99 2.90
N HIS A 249 15.72 6.61 2.48
CA HIS A 249 15.77 7.84 1.68
C HIS A 249 16.42 7.56 0.34
N SER A 250 16.08 8.31 -0.71
CA SER A 250 16.66 8.21 -2.07
C SER A 250 18.07 8.81 -2.16
#